data_8660cd0a5070896ca65480d1297c7e52
#
_entry.id   8660cd0a5070896ca65480d1297c7e52
#
_cell.length_a   1.000
_cell.length_b   1.000
_cell.length_c   1.000
_cell.angle_alpha   90.00
_cell.angle_beta   90.00
_cell.angle_gamma   90.00
#
_symmetry.space_group_name_H-M   'P 1'
#
loop_
_entity.id
_entity.type
_entity.pdbx_description
1 polymer ?
#
loop_
_entity_poly.entity_id
_entity_poly.type
_entity_poly.pdbx_seq_one_letter_code
_entity_poly.pdbx_strand_id
1 'polypeptide(L)'
;WVVEIDNNNYSNDIKLNSRGLLSTIYKFKGDYFSKGKIEKNKLTPHNYKHVWKTNKTEKSMNLGFENNMLRSLFQTPHEKEKLRIDVFNTKGAKDPLSSFLEIIMGETSSSVVDGRRAYTMNAKFNKKENKTIINISDYSNLWADHKRSKFEQISFKKKDGFLLPIKIIIHFDGRVFNLEQN
;
A
#
# COMPACT_ATOMS: atom_id res chain seq x y z
N TRP A 1 4.10 2.24 -12.69
CA TRP A 1 3.17 2.95 -11.82
C TRP A 1 2.43 4.01 -12.61
N VAL A 2 1.11 3.98 -12.60
CA VAL A 2 0.23 4.95 -13.26
C VAL A 2 -0.75 5.49 -12.22
N VAL A 3 -0.89 6.81 -12.18
CA VAL A 3 -1.94 7.51 -11.41
C VAL A 3 -2.72 8.36 -12.38
N GLU A 4 -4.02 8.17 -12.42
CA GLU A 4 -4.95 8.96 -13.20
C GLU A 4 -5.84 9.75 -12.24
N ILE A 5 -5.98 11.04 -12.51
CA ILE A 5 -6.87 11.94 -11.78
C ILE A 5 -7.78 12.60 -12.81
N ASP A 6 -9.08 12.35 -12.67
CA ASP A 6 -10.11 12.95 -13.52
C ASP A 6 -11.21 13.54 -12.64
N ASN A 7 -11.37 14.86 -12.72
CA ASN A 7 -12.27 15.63 -11.87
C ASN A 7 -11.99 15.31 -10.37
N ASN A 8 -12.95 14.67 -9.70
CA ASN A 8 -12.86 14.28 -8.30
C ASN A 8 -12.61 12.77 -8.11
N ASN A 9 -12.19 12.07 -9.15
CA ASN A 9 -11.88 10.64 -9.07
C ASN A 9 -10.38 10.41 -9.24
N TYR A 10 -9.88 9.33 -8.65
CA TYR A 10 -8.53 8.85 -8.89
C TYR A 10 -8.52 7.34 -9.17
N SER A 11 -7.55 6.92 -9.95
CA SER A 11 -7.10 5.52 -10.02
C SER A 11 -5.59 5.45 -9.83
N ASN A 12 -5.12 4.38 -9.23
CA ASN A 12 -3.72 4.14 -8.90
C ASN A 12 -3.39 2.68 -9.21
N ASP A 13 -2.54 2.45 -10.20
CA ASP A 13 -2.15 1.14 -10.71
C ASP A 13 -0.64 0.95 -10.59
N ILE A 14 -0.21 -0.08 -9.87
CA ILE A 14 1.20 -0.46 -9.73
C ILE A 14 1.38 -1.91 -10.20
N LYS A 15 2.29 -2.11 -11.15
CA LYS A 15 2.72 -3.44 -11.60
C LYS A 15 4.17 -3.67 -11.23
N LEU A 16 4.41 -4.69 -10.44
CA LEU A 16 5.73 -5.10 -9.99
C LEU A 16 6.13 -6.44 -10.61
N ASN A 17 7.34 -6.53 -11.09
CA ASN A 17 7.91 -7.78 -11.61
C ASN A 17 9.33 -7.94 -11.06
N SER A 18 9.71 -9.18 -10.68
CA SER A 18 11.10 -9.48 -10.39
C SER A 18 11.96 -9.33 -11.63
N ARG A 19 13.19 -8.76 -11.49
CA ARG A 19 14.16 -8.58 -12.56
C ARG A 19 15.53 -9.10 -12.13
N GLY A 20 16.42 -9.30 -13.11
CA GLY A 20 17.82 -9.73 -12.89
C GLY A 20 17.94 -11.20 -12.47
N LEU A 21 19.07 -11.56 -11.85
CA LEU A 21 19.38 -12.93 -11.43
C LEU A 21 18.33 -13.54 -10.49
N LEU A 22 17.67 -12.72 -9.67
CA LEU A 22 16.60 -13.18 -8.78
C LEU A 22 15.37 -13.68 -9.54
N SER A 23 15.11 -13.19 -10.76
CA SER A 23 13.96 -13.62 -11.57
C SER A 23 14.09 -15.06 -12.09
N THR A 24 15.29 -15.62 -12.14
CA THR A 24 15.52 -17.01 -12.52
C THR A 24 15.17 -17.98 -11.39
N ILE A 25 15.40 -17.56 -10.14
CA ILE A 25 15.17 -18.37 -8.93
C ILE A 25 13.77 -18.13 -8.37
N TYR A 26 13.32 -16.88 -8.37
CA TYR A 26 12.06 -16.47 -7.77
C TYR A 26 11.31 -15.51 -8.69
N LYS A 27 10.42 -16.05 -9.52
CA LYS A 27 9.53 -15.25 -10.34
C LYS A 27 8.42 -14.69 -9.47
N PHE A 28 8.33 -13.36 -9.44
CA PHE A 28 7.30 -12.61 -8.74
C PHE A 28 6.63 -11.63 -9.68
N LYS A 29 5.30 -11.61 -9.63
CA LYS A 29 4.46 -10.56 -10.22
C LYS A 29 3.50 -10.06 -9.16
N GLY A 30 3.36 -8.74 -9.07
CA GLY A 30 2.38 -8.08 -8.21
C GLY A 30 1.63 -7.04 -9.01
N ASP A 31 0.31 -7.18 -9.07
CA ASP A 31 -0.60 -6.19 -9.65
C ASP A 31 -1.41 -5.58 -8.52
N TYR A 32 -1.31 -4.27 -8.36
CA TYR A 32 -1.96 -3.50 -7.29
C TYR A 32 -2.78 -2.39 -7.93
N PHE A 33 -4.02 -2.30 -7.52
CA PHE A 33 -4.96 -1.32 -8.04
C PHE A 33 -5.78 -0.72 -6.89
N SER A 34 -5.96 0.61 -6.92
CA SER A 34 -6.88 1.32 -6.05
C SER A 34 -7.62 2.39 -6.83
N LYS A 35 -8.88 2.63 -6.49
CA LYS A 35 -9.68 3.73 -7.02
C LYS A 35 -10.61 4.31 -5.97
N GLY A 36 -10.95 5.57 -6.14
CA GLY A 36 -11.84 6.28 -5.25
C GLY A 36 -12.08 7.71 -5.67
N LYS A 37 -12.51 8.53 -4.71
CA LYS A 37 -12.76 9.97 -4.88
C LYS A 37 -11.71 10.82 -4.20
N ILE A 38 -11.57 12.04 -4.66
CA ILE A 38 -10.80 13.11 -4.03
C ILE A 38 -11.79 14.12 -3.48
N GLU A 39 -11.81 14.28 -2.16
CA GLU A 39 -12.68 15.22 -1.46
C GLU A 39 -11.82 16.10 -0.55
N LYS A 40 -11.81 17.42 -0.79
CA LYS A 40 -11.03 18.38 0.01
C LYS A 40 -9.55 17.98 0.15
N ASN A 41 -8.91 17.56 -0.94
CA ASN A 41 -7.53 17.05 -1.01
C ASN A 41 -7.27 15.74 -0.25
N LYS A 42 -8.31 15.05 0.20
CA LYS A 42 -8.21 13.73 0.83
C LYS A 42 -8.73 12.65 -0.10
N LEU A 43 -8.05 11.52 -0.09
CA LEU A 43 -8.46 10.37 -0.89
C LEU A 43 -9.47 9.54 -0.09
N THR A 44 -10.59 9.23 -0.74
CA THR A 44 -11.64 8.35 -0.21
C THR A 44 -11.68 7.11 -1.09
N PRO A 45 -11.04 6.00 -0.68
CA PRO A 45 -11.03 4.78 -1.47
C PRO A 45 -12.43 4.19 -1.60
N HIS A 46 -12.70 3.56 -2.74
CA HIS A 46 -13.88 2.73 -2.96
C HIS A 46 -13.50 1.26 -3.11
N ASN A 47 -12.42 0.99 -3.82
CA ASN A 47 -11.98 -0.37 -4.08
C ASN A 47 -10.46 -0.44 -4.12
N TYR A 48 -9.92 -1.48 -3.50
CA TYR A 48 -8.54 -1.87 -3.59
C TYR A 48 -8.44 -3.34 -3.95
N LYS A 49 -7.56 -3.65 -4.90
CA LYS A 49 -7.29 -5.03 -5.30
C LYS A 49 -5.80 -5.23 -5.45
N HIS A 50 -5.29 -6.36 -4.96
CA HIS A 50 -3.98 -6.81 -5.36
C HIS A 50 -3.98 -8.29 -5.72
N VAL A 51 -3.12 -8.64 -6.66
CA VAL A 51 -2.83 -10.02 -7.03
C VAL A 51 -1.33 -10.22 -6.92
N TRP A 52 -0.94 -11.25 -6.20
CA TRP A 52 0.44 -11.66 -6.02
C TRP A 52 0.63 -13.04 -6.59
N LYS A 53 1.49 -13.17 -7.59
CA LYS A 53 1.78 -14.43 -8.25
C LYS A 53 3.26 -14.77 -8.17
N THR A 54 3.53 -16.01 -7.78
CA THR A 54 4.86 -16.63 -7.81
C THR A 54 4.80 -17.87 -8.68
N ASN A 55 5.94 -18.59 -8.85
CA ASN A 55 5.94 -19.87 -9.56
C ASN A 55 5.04 -20.94 -8.91
N LYS A 56 4.77 -20.82 -7.61
CA LYS A 56 4.09 -21.85 -6.81
C LYS A 56 2.70 -21.45 -6.33
N THR A 57 2.43 -20.16 -6.23
CA THR A 57 1.21 -19.67 -5.58
C THR A 57 0.69 -18.41 -6.26
N GLU A 58 -0.62 -18.29 -6.30
CA GLU A 58 -1.31 -17.05 -6.62
C GLU A 58 -2.19 -16.67 -5.42
N LYS A 59 -2.11 -15.43 -5.00
CA LYS A 59 -2.92 -14.88 -3.91
C LYS A 59 -3.55 -13.58 -4.37
N SER A 60 -4.79 -13.35 -3.98
CA SER A 60 -5.46 -12.08 -4.26
C SER A 60 -6.14 -11.54 -3.01
N MET A 61 -6.31 -10.23 -3.01
CA MET A 61 -7.03 -9.47 -2.01
C MET A 61 -7.93 -8.47 -2.71
N ASN A 62 -9.16 -8.33 -2.23
CA ASN A 62 -10.09 -7.31 -2.68
C ASN A 62 -10.75 -6.67 -1.45
N LEU A 63 -10.61 -5.36 -1.32
CA LEU A 63 -11.19 -4.56 -0.25
C LEU A 63 -12.18 -3.56 -0.84
N GLY A 64 -13.39 -3.53 -0.30
CA GLY A 64 -14.40 -2.52 -0.62
C GLY A 64 -14.55 -1.52 0.52
N PHE A 65 -14.57 -0.23 0.19
CA PHE A 65 -14.73 0.86 1.14
C PHE A 65 -15.96 1.69 0.82
N GLU A 66 -16.61 2.18 1.86
CA GLU A 66 -17.72 3.13 1.77
C GLU A 66 -17.68 4.05 2.98
N ASN A 67 -17.87 5.36 2.75
CA ASN A 67 -17.87 6.37 3.81
C ASN A 67 -16.60 6.31 4.72
N ASN A 68 -15.43 6.14 4.12
CA ASN A 68 -14.14 5.98 4.81
C ASN A 68 -14.11 4.84 5.84
N MET A 69 -14.83 3.77 5.57
CA MET A 69 -14.79 2.54 6.34
C MET A 69 -14.67 1.33 5.42
N LEU A 70 -13.94 0.32 5.86
CA LEU A 70 -13.91 -0.98 5.17
C LEU A 70 -15.29 -1.63 5.27
N ARG A 71 -15.84 -2.13 4.15
CA ARG A 71 -17.14 -2.80 4.08
C ARG A 71 -17.04 -4.25 3.65
N SER A 72 -16.05 -4.56 2.85
CA SER A 72 -15.82 -5.93 2.42
C SER A 72 -14.35 -6.26 2.34
N LEU A 73 -14.03 -7.51 2.66
CA LEU A 73 -12.68 -8.07 2.60
C LEU A 73 -12.78 -9.49 2.04
N PHE A 74 -12.24 -9.69 0.85
CA PHE A 74 -12.17 -11.00 0.20
C PHE A 74 -10.72 -11.32 -0.12
N GLN A 75 -10.32 -12.55 0.14
CA GLN A 75 -8.98 -13.02 -0.21
C GLN A 75 -9.00 -14.45 -0.79
N THR A 76 -8.03 -14.72 -1.64
CA THR A 76 -7.78 -16.05 -2.19
C THR A 76 -6.31 -16.41 -1.95
N PRO A 77 -6.01 -17.58 -1.36
CA PRO A 77 -6.96 -18.54 -0.74
C PRO A 77 -7.76 -17.90 0.40
N HIS A 78 -8.96 -18.40 0.62
CA HIS A 78 -9.83 -17.93 1.70
C HIS A 78 -9.18 -18.21 3.07
N GLU A 79 -9.23 -17.22 3.96
CA GLU A 79 -8.75 -17.39 5.33
C GLU A 79 -9.78 -18.17 6.14
N LYS A 80 -9.31 -19.17 6.87
CA LYS A 80 -10.16 -20.03 7.70
C LYS A 80 -10.33 -19.49 9.13
N GLU A 81 -9.45 -18.60 9.54
CA GLU A 81 -9.46 -18.04 10.89
C GLU A 81 -10.40 -16.84 11.00
N LYS A 82 -10.81 -16.56 12.22
CA LYS A 82 -11.59 -15.35 12.53
C LYS A 82 -10.66 -14.13 12.58
N LEU A 83 -11.20 -12.98 12.18
CA LEU A 83 -10.52 -11.69 12.38
C LEU A 83 -10.26 -11.46 13.87
N ARG A 84 -9.05 -11.04 14.19
CA ARG A 84 -8.63 -10.68 15.57
C ARG A 84 -9.01 -9.25 15.93
N ILE A 85 -9.18 -8.40 14.91
CA ILE A 85 -9.45 -6.99 15.06
C ILE A 85 -10.69 -6.65 14.24
N ASP A 86 -11.56 -5.83 14.79
CA ASP A 86 -12.71 -5.31 14.05
C ASP A 86 -12.29 -4.14 13.13
N VAL A 87 -11.77 -4.49 11.96
CA VAL A 87 -11.35 -3.50 10.95
C VAL A 87 -12.51 -2.81 10.25
N PHE A 88 -13.72 -3.38 10.33
CA PHE A 88 -14.91 -2.82 9.70
C PHE A 88 -15.44 -1.58 10.43
N ASN A 89 -15.11 -1.44 11.71
CA ASN A 89 -15.45 -0.27 12.52
C ASN A 89 -14.31 0.77 12.62
N THR A 90 -13.17 0.56 11.94
CA THR A 90 -12.07 1.51 11.92
C THR A 90 -12.39 2.67 10.98
N LYS A 91 -12.70 3.83 11.54
CA LYS A 91 -12.98 5.05 10.77
C LYS A 91 -11.70 5.61 10.13
N GLY A 92 -11.82 6.08 8.89
CA GLY A 92 -10.73 6.74 8.18
C GLY A 92 -9.63 5.82 7.68
N ALA A 93 -9.78 4.50 7.83
CA ALA A 93 -8.84 3.53 7.26
C ALA A 93 -8.94 3.51 5.73
N LYS A 94 -7.79 3.45 5.09
CA LYS A 94 -7.63 3.40 3.63
C LYS A 94 -6.84 2.18 3.22
N ASP A 95 -6.86 1.87 1.95
CA ASP A 95 -5.93 0.91 1.38
C ASP A 95 -4.50 1.46 1.27
N PRO A 96 -3.48 0.60 1.10
CA PRO A 96 -2.08 1.01 1.06
C PRO A 96 -1.74 2.02 -0.04
N LEU A 97 -2.34 1.88 -1.23
CA LEU A 97 -2.02 2.74 -2.37
C LEU A 97 -2.62 4.13 -2.20
N SER A 98 -3.87 4.21 -1.73
CA SER A 98 -4.53 5.48 -1.42
C SER A 98 -3.80 6.22 -0.31
N SER A 99 -3.42 5.53 0.77
CA SER A 99 -2.65 6.11 1.87
C SER A 99 -1.30 6.62 1.43
N PHE A 100 -0.58 5.86 0.61
CA PHE A 100 0.73 6.27 0.10
C PHE A 100 0.63 7.46 -0.85
N LEU A 101 -0.35 7.46 -1.76
CA LEU A 101 -0.60 8.58 -2.66
C LEU A 101 -0.97 9.86 -1.89
N GLU A 102 -1.79 9.76 -0.86
CA GLU A 102 -2.16 10.89 -0.01
C GLU A 102 -0.94 11.50 0.72
N ILE A 103 -0.02 10.66 1.21
CA ILE A 103 1.26 11.12 1.78
C ILE A 103 2.13 11.79 0.70
N ILE A 104 2.16 11.27 -0.51
CA ILE A 104 2.87 11.92 -1.64
C ILE A 104 2.26 13.30 -1.93
N MET A 105 0.95 13.46 -1.75
CA MET A 105 0.23 14.73 -1.92
C MET A 105 0.42 15.70 -0.75
N GLY A 106 1.03 15.26 0.37
CA GLY A 106 1.42 16.15 1.48
C GLY A 106 0.83 15.80 2.85
N GLU A 107 0.00 14.77 2.96
CA GLU A 107 -0.46 14.32 4.28
C GLU A 107 0.70 13.72 5.08
N THR A 108 0.64 13.90 6.39
CA THR A 108 1.71 13.46 7.30
C THR A 108 1.39 12.15 8.01
N SER A 109 0.14 11.70 7.98
CA SER A 109 -0.28 10.44 8.59
C SER A 109 -1.49 9.86 7.87
N SER A 110 -1.54 8.53 7.79
CA SER A 110 -2.68 7.81 7.23
C SER A 110 -2.83 6.43 7.87
N SER A 111 -4.07 6.07 8.23
CA SER A 111 -4.42 4.74 8.75
C SER A 111 -4.70 3.77 7.60
N VAL A 112 -4.10 2.60 7.66
CA VAL A 112 -4.08 1.63 6.56
C VAL A 112 -4.68 0.29 6.99
N VAL A 113 -5.48 -0.29 6.10
CA VAL A 113 -5.86 -1.71 6.13
C VAL A 113 -5.48 -2.34 4.79
N ASP A 114 -4.58 -3.32 4.82
CA ASP A 114 -4.08 -3.99 3.60
C ASP A 114 -4.74 -5.36 3.34
N GLY A 115 -5.73 -5.72 4.19
CA GLY A 115 -6.44 -6.99 4.16
C GLY A 115 -5.78 -8.10 4.97
N ARG A 116 -4.55 -7.92 5.41
CA ARG A 116 -3.82 -8.81 6.33
C ARG A 116 -3.41 -8.12 7.60
N ARG A 117 -3.27 -6.79 7.54
CA ARG A 117 -2.71 -5.96 8.59
C ARG A 117 -3.47 -4.64 8.66
N ALA A 118 -3.49 -4.07 9.85
CA ALA A 118 -3.81 -2.68 10.08
C ALA A 118 -2.58 -1.98 10.65
N TYR A 119 -2.27 -0.78 10.22
CA TYR A 119 -1.12 0.00 10.64
C TYR A 119 -1.31 1.48 10.32
N THR A 120 -0.45 2.32 10.89
CA THR A 120 -0.40 3.75 10.59
C THR A 120 0.89 4.09 9.84
N MET A 121 0.79 4.83 8.75
CA MET A 121 1.90 5.46 8.05
C MET A 121 2.11 6.86 8.63
N ASN A 122 3.32 7.17 9.10
CA ASN A 122 3.69 8.49 9.63
C ASN A 122 4.86 9.05 8.84
N ALA A 123 4.64 10.12 8.11
CA ALA A 123 5.59 10.72 7.19
C ALA A 123 6.32 11.92 7.80
N LYS A 124 7.64 12.00 7.55
CA LYS A 124 8.48 13.15 7.87
C LYS A 124 9.35 13.51 6.68
N PHE A 125 9.39 14.78 6.31
CA PHE A 125 10.30 15.28 5.30
C PHE A 125 11.67 15.54 5.91
N ASN A 126 12.71 14.89 5.37
CA ASN A 126 14.10 15.12 5.72
C ASN A 126 14.71 16.14 4.73
N LYS A 127 14.84 17.39 5.14
CA LYS A 127 15.39 18.48 4.31
C LYS A 127 16.83 18.24 3.86
N LYS A 128 17.67 17.63 4.72
CA LYS A 128 19.10 17.39 4.41
C LYS A 128 19.28 16.41 3.25
N GLU A 129 18.42 15.38 3.19
CA GLU A 129 18.51 14.32 2.19
C GLU A 129 17.51 14.52 1.04
N ASN A 130 16.69 15.56 1.11
CA ASN A 130 15.59 15.84 0.18
C ASN A 130 14.74 14.57 -0.06
N LYS A 131 14.31 13.94 1.04
CA LYS A 131 13.47 12.73 0.97
C LYS A 131 12.38 12.75 2.04
N THR A 132 11.26 12.11 1.76
CA THR A 132 10.22 11.79 2.74
C THR A 132 10.49 10.40 3.31
N ILE A 133 10.41 10.27 4.62
CA ILE A 133 10.53 9.01 5.36
C ILE A 133 9.18 8.71 6.00
N ILE A 134 8.64 7.53 5.74
CA ILE A 134 7.40 7.03 6.32
C ILE A 134 7.76 5.91 7.30
N ASN A 135 7.50 6.13 8.57
CA ASN A 135 7.60 5.10 9.59
C ASN A 135 6.25 4.43 9.81
N ILE A 136 6.26 3.13 10.03
CA ILE A 136 5.07 2.33 10.29
C ILE A 136 4.91 2.14 11.78
N SER A 137 3.73 2.47 12.32
CA SER A 137 3.35 2.27 13.72
C SER A 137 2.00 1.55 13.84
N ASP A 138 1.60 1.23 15.05
CA ASP A 138 0.30 0.61 15.40
C ASP A 138 0.01 -0.67 14.60
N TYR A 139 1.06 -1.44 14.34
CA TYR A 139 1.02 -2.59 13.46
C TYR A 139 0.34 -3.78 14.13
N SER A 140 -0.74 -4.25 13.54
CA SER A 140 -1.54 -5.37 14.01
C SER A 140 -1.86 -6.33 12.87
N ASN A 141 -1.72 -7.64 13.12
CA ASN A 141 -2.19 -8.66 12.18
C ASN A 141 -3.70 -8.85 12.32
N LEU A 142 -4.40 -8.91 11.18
CA LEU A 142 -5.85 -9.19 11.15
C LEU A 142 -6.16 -10.64 11.50
N TRP A 143 -5.23 -11.55 11.17
CA TRP A 143 -5.41 -13.00 11.31
C TRP A 143 -4.39 -13.58 12.27
N ALA A 144 -4.71 -14.73 12.89
CA ALA A 144 -3.76 -15.47 13.71
C ALA A 144 -2.55 -15.92 12.87
N ASP A 145 -1.42 -16.06 13.48
CA ASP A 145 -0.22 -16.81 13.07
C ASP A 145 0.39 -16.66 11.67
N HIS A 146 0.14 -15.60 10.96
CA HIS A 146 1.08 -15.29 9.90
C HIS A 146 2.40 -14.81 10.53
N LYS A 147 3.52 -15.51 10.23
CA LYS A 147 4.87 -15.04 10.53
C LYS A 147 4.89 -13.55 10.27
N ARG A 148 5.27 -12.77 11.27
CA ARG A 148 5.25 -11.31 11.26
C ARG A 148 6.27 -10.79 10.26
N SER A 149 5.94 -10.79 8.99
CA SER A 149 6.68 -9.97 8.03
C SER A 149 6.46 -8.52 8.41
N LYS A 150 7.46 -7.88 8.97
CA LYS A 150 7.35 -6.49 9.41
C LYS A 150 7.54 -5.57 8.21
N PHE A 151 6.52 -4.80 7.93
CA PHE A 151 6.64 -3.62 7.10
C PHE A 151 7.22 -2.51 8.01
N GLU A 152 8.45 -2.09 7.76
CA GLU A 152 9.21 -1.27 8.71
C GLU A 152 9.18 0.20 8.33
N GLN A 153 9.55 0.50 7.10
CA GLN A 153 9.73 1.86 6.64
C GLN A 153 9.62 1.96 5.13
N ILE A 154 9.09 3.09 4.66
CA ILE A 154 9.23 3.53 3.26
C ILE A 154 9.99 4.85 3.26
N SER A 155 10.86 5.05 2.28
CA SER A 155 11.36 6.39 1.98
C SER A 155 11.29 6.65 0.49
N PHE A 156 11.07 7.92 0.12
CA PHE A 156 10.99 8.29 -1.28
C PHE A 156 11.55 9.67 -1.55
N LYS A 157 11.99 9.89 -2.80
CA LYS A 157 12.40 11.18 -3.33
C LYS A 157 11.47 11.60 -4.45
N LYS A 158 11.06 12.86 -4.44
CA LYS A 158 10.32 13.51 -5.53
C LYS A 158 11.25 14.39 -6.36
N LYS A 159 10.88 14.61 -7.59
CA LYS A 159 11.46 15.62 -8.46
C LYS A 159 10.43 16.75 -8.61
N ASP A 160 10.89 17.98 -8.60
CA ASP A 160 10.02 19.14 -8.74
C ASP A 160 9.21 19.07 -10.04
N GLY A 161 7.92 19.42 -9.95
CA GLY A 161 6.98 19.31 -11.06
C GLY A 161 6.40 17.92 -11.32
N PHE A 162 6.82 16.89 -10.58
CA PHE A 162 6.29 15.54 -10.70
C PHE A 162 5.48 15.13 -9.47
N LEU A 163 4.30 14.54 -9.69
CA LEU A 163 3.49 13.99 -8.61
C LEU A 163 4.18 12.77 -8.01
N LEU A 164 4.56 11.82 -8.85
CA LEU A 164 5.09 10.53 -8.41
C LEU A 164 6.58 10.60 -8.05
N PRO A 165 7.03 9.83 -7.04
CA PRO A 165 8.43 9.74 -6.68
C PRO A 165 9.29 9.14 -7.80
N ILE A 166 10.50 9.64 -7.96
CA ILE A 166 11.50 9.08 -8.88
C ILE A 166 12.24 7.87 -8.28
N LYS A 167 12.24 7.77 -6.95
CA LYS A 167 12.87 6.67 -6.21
C LYS A 167 12.07 6.36 -4.94
N ILE A 168 11.83 5.08 -4.71
CA ILE A 168 11.20 4.55 -3.50
C ILE A 168 12.07 3.45 -2.94
N ILE A 169 12.30 3.46 -1.63
CA ILE A 169 13.00 2.42 -0.89
C ILE A 169 12.04 1.87 0.15
N ILE A 170 11.85 0.56 0.16
CA ILE A 170 10.95 -0.13 1.08
C ILE A 170 11.78 -1.10 1.92
N HIS A 171 11.69 -0.96 3.25
CA HIS A 171 12.23 -1.89 4.22
C HIS A 171 11.10 -2.83 4.67
N PHE A 172 11.25 -4.10 4.38
CA PHE A 172 10.25 -5.11 4.66
C PHE A 172 10.91 -6.42 5.03
N ASP A 173 10.66 -6.90 6.26
CA ASP A 173 11.12 -8.19 6.78
C ASP A 173 12.65 -8.37 6.65
N GLY A 174 13.41 -7.33 7.05
CA GLY A 174 14.86 -7.29 6.97
C GLY A 174 15.43 -7.19 5.54
N ARG A 175 14.58 -7.00 4.53
CA ARG A 175 14.98 -6.82 3.12
C ARG A 175 14.76 -5.39 2.68
N VAL A 176 15.56 -4.95 1.72
CA VAL A 176 15.46 -3.63 1.11
C VAL A 176 15.09 -3.76 -0.36
N PHE A 177 13.97 -3.14 -0.74
CA PHE A 177 13.51 -3.06 -2.12
C PHE A 177 13.72 -1.65 -2.62
N ASN A 178 14.42 -1.51 -3.75
CA ASN A 178 14.63 -0.25 -4.44
C ASN A 178 13.78 -0.23 -5.71
N LEU A 179 12.92 0.78 -5.83
CA LEU A 179 12.11 1.04 -7.00
C LEU A 179 12.54 2.37 -7.57
N GLU A 180 12.93 2.41 -8.83
CA GLU A 180 13.36 3.62 -9.54
C GLU A 180 12.53 3.76 -10.81
N GLN A 181 12.16 5.00 -11.13
CA GLN A 181 11.52 5.33 -12.40
C GLN A 181 12.60 5.33 -13.49
N ASN A 182 12.35 4.60 -14.56
CA ASN A 182 13.20 4.60 -15.75
C ASN A 182 12.87 5.80 -16.63
#